data_9e771d8d5695c725c77d23d3fe4b2a3e
#
_entry.id   9e771d8d5695c725c77d23d3fe4b2a3e
#
_cell.length_a   1.000
_cell.length_b   1.000
_cell.length_c   1.000
_cell.angle_alpha   90.00
_cell.angle_beta   90.00
_cell.angle_gamma   90.00
#
_symmetry.space_group_name_H-M   'P 1'
#
loop_
_entity.id
_entity.type
_entity.pdbx_description
1 polymer ?
#
loop_
_entity_poly.entity_id
_entity_poly.type
_entity_poly.pdbx_seq_one_letter_code
_entity_poly.pdbx_strand_id
1 'polypeptide(L)'
;MAGAPQRHATRADACLALRRALRGTPAQRIDVGLGQINAGYHAHRVAQPCALLDPYRNLAIAAEILREQHTPGEDWITAIGRYHRPAGGPPATRYRGSVQRHLARVLGHPQATATLNGHRGSQP
;
A
#
# COMPACT_ATOMS: atom_id res chain seq x y z
N MET A 1 10.06 -1.40 -3.77
CA MET A 1 11.30 -0.64 -3.78
C MET A 1 11.27 0.33 -4.93
N ALA A 2 12.10 1.33 -4.88
CA ALA A 2 12.13 2.34 -5.93
C ALA A 2 12.40 1.71 -7.29
N GLY A 3 11.84 2.28 -8.34
CA GLY A 3 12.00 1.78 -9.69
C GLY A 3 11.01 0.68 -10.02
N ALA A 4 11.40 -0.24 -10.87
CA ALA A 4 10.54 -1.33 -11.28
C ALA A 4 10.24 -2.27 -10.12
N PRO A 5 9.06 -2.88 -10.10
CA PRO A 5 8.76 -3.88 -9.08
C PRO A 5 9.76 -5.03 -9.12
N GLN A 6 10.13 -5.52 -7.95
CA GLN A 6 11.07 -6.61 -7.84
C GLN A 6 10.43 -7.77 -7.09
N ARG A 7 10.73 -8.97 -7.52
CA ARG A 7 10.28 -10.20 -6.87
C ARG A 7 11.49 -11.01 -6.47
N HIS A 8 11.36 -11.70 -5.35
CA HIS A 8 12.46 -12.49 -4.81
C HIS A 8 11.95 -13.87 -4.43
N ALA A 9 12.80 -14.86 -4.56
CA ALA A 9 12.41 -16.25 -4.31
C ALA A 9 12.06 -16.49 -2.84
N THR A 10 12.71 -15.80 -1.92
CA THR A 10 12.46 -15.97 -0.49
C THR A 10 12.39 -14.63 0.19
N ARG A 11 11.81 -14.62 1.38
CA ARG A 11 11.79 -13.42 2.21
C ARG A 11 13.19 -13.00 2.62
N ALA A 12 14.08 -13.97 2.86
CA ALA A 12 15.47 -13.67 3.20
C ALA A 12 16.16 -12.92 2.05
N ASP A 13 15.94 -13.36 0.82
CA ASP A 13 16.49 -12.67 -0.36
C ASP A 13 15.92 -11.27 -0.49
N ALA A 14 14.63 -11.12 -0.26
CA ALA A 14 13.99 -9.82 -0.31
C ALA A 14 14.55 -8.89 0.78
N CYS A 15 14.82 -9.42 1.95
CA CYS A 15 15.38 -8.63 3.05
C CYS A 15 16.80 -8.14 2.71
N LEU A 16 17.61 -9.00 2.11
CA LEU A 16 18.96 -8.59 1.68
C LEU A 16 18.87 -7.50 0.62
N ALA A 17 17.94 -7.64 -0.32
CA ALA A 17 17.74 -6.64 -1.37
C ALA A 17 17.27 -5.32 -0.78
N LEU A 18 16.34 -5.37 0.17
CA LEU A 18 15.83 -4.17 0.84
C LEU A 18 16.95 -3.45 1.59
N ARG A 19 17.75 -4.19 2.35
CA ARG A 19 18.86 -3.60 3.09
C ARG A 19 19.88 -2.95 2.16
N ARG A 20 20.14 -3.60 1.03
CA ARG A 20 21.05 -3.05 0.03
C ARG A 20 20.48 -1.77 -0.58
N ALA A 21 19.19 -1.76 -0.88
CA ALA A 21 18.53 -0.58 -1.44
C ALA A 21 18.59 0.59 -0.45
N LEU A 22 18.39 0.31 0.83
CA LEU A 22 18.41 1.35 1.86
C LEU A 22 19.80 1.97 2.06
N ARG A 23 20.85 1.27 1.66
CA ARG A 23 22.20 1.83 1.74
C ARG A 23 22.50 2.79 0.60
N GLY A 24 21.83 2.63 -0.54
CA GLY A 24 22.12 3.41 -1.73
C GLY A 24 21.04 4.37 -2.17
N THR A 25 19.87 4.31 -1.56
CA THR A 25 18.71 5.12 -1.96
C THR A 25 18.03 5.65 -0.71
N PRO A 26 17.59 6.91 -0.70
CA PRO A 26 16.84 7.45 0.43
C PRO A 26 15.60 6.59 0.71
N ALA A 27 15.37 6.31 1.97
CA ALA A 27 14.26 5.44 2.37
C ALA A 27 12.89 5.96 1.88
N GLN A 28 12.75 7.28 1.77
CA GLN A 28 11.52 7.90 1.30
C GLN A 28 11.19 7.59 -0.17
N ARG A 29 12.12 6.98 -0.88
CA ARG A 29 11.91 6.57 -2.27
C ARG A 29 11.66 5.08 -2.41
N ILE A 30 11.59 4.35 -1.31
CA ILE A 30 11.46 2.89 -1.34
C ILE A 30 10.11 2.50 -0.78
N ASP A 31 9.31 1.80 -1.60
CA ASP A 31 8.03 1.25 -1.19
C ASP A 31 8.15 -0.26 -1.08
N VAL A 32 7.57 -0.84 -0.05
CA VAL A 32 7.79 -2.24 0.30
C VAL A 32 6.49 -3.02 0.38
N GLY A 33 6.49 -4.19 -0.23
CA GLY A 33 5.45 -5.19 -0.05
C GLY A 33 4.15 -4.90 -0.77
N LEU A 34 3.14 -5.70 -0.46
CA LEU A 34 1.85 -5.64 -1.14
C LEU A 34 1.17 -4.28 -0.99
N GLY A 35 1.27 -3.67 0.17
CA GLY A 35 0.68 -2.37 0.43
C GLY A 35 1.53 -1.20 -0.03
N GLN A 36 2.71 -1.48 -0.60
CA GLN A 36 3.63 -0.44 -1.04
C GLN A 36 3.88 0.60 0.05
N ILE A 37 4.24 0.10 1.23
CA ILE A 37 4.51 0.93 2.41
C ILE A 37 5.82 1.68 2.19
N ASN A 38 5.78 2.99 2.31
CA ASN A 38 6.99 3.80 2.16
C ASN A 38 7.92 3.59 3.34
N ALA A 39 9.13 3.12 3.05
CA ALA A 39 10.08 2.73 4.07
C ALA A 39 10.58 3.91 4.92
N GLY A 40 10.60 5.10 4.36
CA GLY A 40 11.05 6.29 5.09
C GLY A 40 9.97 6.88 5.95
N TYR A 41 8.82 7.18 5.34
CA TYR A 41 7.73 7.85 6.06
C TYR A 41 7.11 6.98 7.15
N HIS A 42 7.16 5.66 6.99
CA HIS A 42 6.52 4.74 7.92
C HIS A 42 7.51 3.87 8.69
N ALA A 43 8.79 4.28 8.72
CA ALA A 43 9.82 3.53 9.44
C ALA A 43 9.46 3.31 10.91
N HIS A 44 8.78 4.26 11.51
CA HIS A 44 8.41 4.20 12.94
C HIS A 44 7.38 3.12 13.26
N ARG A 45 6.75 2.54 12.26
CA ARG A 45 5.70 1.54 12.49
C ARG A 45 6.24 0.13 12.68
N VAL A 46 7.53 -0.07 12.44
CA VAL A 46 8.15 -1.38 12.58
C VAL A 46 9.48 -1.27 13.33
N ALA A 47 9.89 -2.35 13.96
CA ALA A 47 11.14 -2.37 14.68
C ALA A 47 12.34 -2.35 13.73
N GLN A 48 12.18 -2.92 12.55
CA GLN A 48 13.25 -2.95 11.54
C GLN A 48 12.59 -3.07 10.15
N PRO A 49 13.27 -2.56 9.11
CA PRO A 49 12.64 -2.46 7.78
C PRO A 49 12.15 -3.78 7.20
N CYS A 50 12.87 -4.87 7.42
CA CYS A 50 12.46 -6.15 6.85
C CYS A 50 11.16 -6.71 7.43
N ALA A 51 10.68 -6.16 8.56
CA ALA A 51 9.37 -6.52 9.08
C ALA A 51 8.26 -6.15 8.09
N LEU A 52 8.49 -5.16 7.23
CA LEU A 52 7.54 -4.80 6.18
C LEU A 52 7.39 -5.85 5.10
N LEU A 53 8.28 -6.83 5.06
CA LEU A 53 8.21 -7.91 4.07
C LEU A 53 7.27 -9.03 4.49
N ASP A 54 6.83 -9.06 5.74
CA ASP A 54 5.80 -9.99 6.17
C ASP A 54 4.47 -9.55 5.55
N PRO A 55 3.84 -10.37 4.71
CA PRO A 55 2.64 -9.93 3.98
C PRO A 55 1.48 -9.55 4.90
N TYR A 56 1.28 -10.27 5.98
CA TYR A 56 0.19 -9.96 6.90
C TYR A 56 0.44 -8.65 7.65
N ARG A 57 1.67 -8.47 8.12
CA ARG A 57 2.04 -7.26 8.81
C ARG A 57 2.00 -6.05 7.87
N ASN A 58 2.48 -6.25 6.65
CA ASN A 58 2.47 -5.20 5.65
C ASN A 58 1.04 -4.73 5.36
N LEU A 59 0.11 -5.66 5.16
CA LEU A 59 -1.28 -5.33 4.88
C LEU A 59 -1.97 -4.71 6.10
N ALA A 60 -1.63 -5.15 7.31
CA ALA A 60 -2.19 -4.56 8.52
C ALA A 60 -1.76 -3.10 8.67
N ILE A 61 -0.50 -2.82 8.37
CA ILE A 61 0.01 -1.45 8.41
C ILE A 61 -0.65 -0.60 7.31
N ALA A 62 -0.82 -1.16 6.12
CA ALA A 62 -1.49 -0.46 5.03
C ALA A 62 -2.92 -0.07 5.42
N ALA A 63 -3.64 -0.99 6.07
CA ALA A 63 -4.99 -0.71 6.53
C ALA A 63 -5.01 0.39 7.59
N GLU A 64 -4.03 0.39 8.48
CA GLU A 64 -3.87 1.41 9.50
C GLU A 64 -3.66 2.79 8.89
N ILE A 65 -2.74 2.88 7.94
CA ILE A 65 -2.43 4.14 7.26
C ILE A 65 -3.66 4.63 6.50
N LEU A 66 -4.34 3.74 5.80
CA LEU A 66 -5.52 4.08 5.03
C LEU A 66 -6.61 4.64 5.94
N ARG A 67 -6.81 4.00 7.09
CA ARG A 67 -7.80 4.46 8.06
C ARG A 67 -7.46 5.86 8.57
N GLU A 68 -6.18 6.12 8.83
CA GLU A 68 -5.73 7.43 9.30
C GLU A 68 -5.96 8.51 8.25
N GLN A 69 -5.89 8.16 6.98
CA GLN A 69 -6.02 9.13 5.90
C GLN A 69 -7.45 9.29 5.40
N HIS A 70 -8.35 8.43 5.82
CA HIS A 70 -9.72 8.49 5.35
C HIS A 70 -10.47 9.63 6.04
N THR A 71 -11.11 10.46 5.24
CA THR A 71 -11.92 11.58 5.74
C THR A 71 -13.38 11.12 5.87
N PRO A 72 -14.08 11.45 6.96
CA PRO A 72 -15.48 11.08 7.09
C PRO A 72 -16.31 11.52 5.88
N GLY A 73 -17.12 10.62 5.36
CA GLY A 73 -17.97 10.88 4.20
C GLY A 73 -17.27 10.71 2.86
N GLU A 74 -15.99 10.45 2.89
CA GLU A 74 -15.22 10.27 1.68
C GLU A 74 -15.32 8.84 1.17
N ASP A 75 -15.26 8.70 -0.16
CA ASP A 75 -15.18 7.41 -0.81
C ASP A 75 -13.85 6.74 -0.47
N TRP A 76 -13.88 5.47 -0.10
CA TRP A 76 -12.67 4.73 0.24
C TRP A 76 -11.69 4.60 -0.93
N ILE A 77 -12.20 4.57 -2.17
CA ILE A 77 -11.32 4.51 -3.33
C ILE A 77 -10.51 5.80 -3.47
N THR A 78 -11.09 6.92 -3.12
CA THR A 78 -10.37 8.19 -3.09
C THR A 78 -9.28 8.16 -2.01
N ALA A 79 -9.59 7.61 -0.85
CA ALA A 79 -8.61 7.45 0.22
C ALA A 79 -7.47 6.53 -0.19
N ILE A 80 -7.76 5.45 -0.90
CA ILE A 80 -6.75 4.53 -1.42
C ILE A 80 -5.80 5.25 -2.39
N GLY A 81 -6.35 6.08 -3.27
CA GLY A 81 -5.52 6.87 -4.17
C GLY A 81 -4.58 7.81 -3.41
N ARG A 82 -5.09 8.45 -2.39
CA ARG A 82 -4.30 9.36 -1.56
C ARG A 82 -3.25 8.62 -0.74
N TYR A 83 -3.55 7.40 -0.31
CA TYR A 83 -2.60 6.55 0.38
C TYR A 83 -1.33 6.35 -0.46
N HIS A 84 -1.50 6.12 -1.74
CA HIS A 84 -0.37 5.94 -2.64
C HIS A 84 0.34 7.26 -2.92
N ARG A 85 -0.42 8.35 -3.06
CA ARG A 85 0.12 9.66 -3.40
C ARG A 85 -0.65 10.73 -2.63
N PRO A 86 -0.20 11.09 -1.44
CA PRO A 86 -0.94 12.05 -0.60
C PRO A 86 -1.26 13.37 -1.29
N ALA A 87 -0.39 13.81 -2.19
CA ALA A 87 -0.62 15.05 -2.94
C ALA A 87 -1.71 14.91 -4.01
N GLY A 88 -2.15 13.66 -4.29
CA GLY A 88 -3.14 13.43 -5.32
C GLY A 88 -2.56 13.53 -6.72
N GLY A 89 -3.42 13.92 -7.68
CA GLY A 89 -3.00 14.10 -9.07
C GLY A 89 -2.99 12.78 -9.86
N PRO A 90 -2.43 12.81 -11.08
CA PRO A 90 -2.49 11.64 -11.97
C PRO A 90 -1.94 10.34 -11.39
N PRO A 91 -0.84 10.31 -10.64
CA PRO A 91 -0.38 9.06 -10.05
C PRO A 91 -1.39 8.43 -9.10
N ALA A 92 -2.05 9.24 -8.26
CA ALA A 92 -3.06 8.73 -7.34
C ALA A 92 -4.28 8.21 -8.10
N THR A 93 -4.67 8.90 -9.16
CA THR A 93 -5.79 8.48 -10.00
C THR A 93 -5.50 7.15 -10.67
N ARG A 94 -4.29 6.97 -11.20
CA ARG A 94 -3.90 5.72 -11.83
C ARG A 94 -3.88 4.57 -10.83
N TYR A 95 -3.36 4.80 -9.64
CA TYR A 95 -3.31 3.79 -8.59
C TYR A 95 -4.71 3.37 -8.19
N ARG A 96 -5.61 4.33 -7.99
CA ARG A 96 -7.00 4.06 -7.64
C ARG A 96 -7.67 3.20 -8.70
N GLY A 97 -7.47 3.52 -9.99
CA GLY A 97 -8.01 2.73 -11.08
C GLY A 97 -7.47 1.30 -11.08
N SER A 98 -6.18 1.15 -10.79
CA SER A 98 -5.56 -0.16 -10.71
C SER A 98 -6.16 -0.99 -9.58
N VAL A 99 -6.37 -0.37 -8.42
CA VAL A 99 -6.98 -1.04 -7.27
C VAL A 99 -8.42 -1.46 -7.59
N GLN A 100 -9.18 -0.59 -8.24
CA GLN A 100 -10.55 -0.92 -8.64
C GLN A 100 -10.60 -2.13 -9.57
N ARG A 101 -9.73 -2.16 -10.56
CA ARG A 101 -9.67 -3.29 -11.50
C ARG A 101 -9.29 -4.58 -10.78
N HIS A 102 -8.34 -4.50 -9.87
CA HIS A 102 -7.90 -5.67 -9.12
C HIS A 102 -9.02 -6.20 -8.22
N LEU A 103 -9.70 -5.32 -7.51
CA LEU A 103 -10.81 -5.71 -6.66
C LEU A 103 -11.93 -6.36 -7.46
N ALA A 104 -12.28 -5.78 -8.61
CA ALA A 104 -13.29 -6.35 -9.47
C ALA A 104 -12.92 -7.76 -9.90
N ARG A 105 -11.66 -7.98 -10.25
CA ARG A 105 -11.20 -9.29 -10.68
C ARG A 105 -11.24 -10.32 -9.55
N VAL A 106 -10.78 -9.92 -8.36
CA VAL A 106 -10.72 -10.81 -7.21
C VAL A 106 -12.11 -11.17 -6.71
N LEU A 107 -13.02 -10.19 -6.65
CA LEU A 107 -14.37 -10.40 -6.16
C LEU A 107 -15.33 -10.88 -7.25
N GLY A 108 -14.89 -10.87 -8.49
CA GLY A 108 -15.68 -11.44 -9.56
C GLY A 108 -16.78 -10.57 -10.10
N HIS A 109 -16.82 -9.28 -9.77
CA HIS A 109 -17.83 -8.40 -10.34
C HIS A 109 -17.41 -6.94 -10.26
N PRO A 110 -17.94 -6.11 -11.15
CA PRO A 110 -17.54 -4.70 -11.21
C PRO A 110 -18.08 -3.86 -10.06
N GLN A 111 -18.91 -4.42 -9.20
CA GLN A 111 -19.47 -3.72 -8.05
C GLN A 111 -18.57 -3.78 -6.81
N ALA A 112 -17.41 -4.34 -6.93
CA ALA A 112 -16.51 -4.53 -5.80
C ALA A 112 -16.22 -3.23 -5.06
N THR A 113 -16.04 -2.13 -5.78
CA THR A 113 -15.75 -0.85 -5.14
C THR A 113 -16.94 -0.32 -4.36
N ALA A 114 -18.14 -0.55 -4.85
CA ALA A 114 -19.33 -0.13 -4.13
C ALA A 114 -19.44 -0.91 -2.81
N THR A 115 -19.14 -2.18 -2.83
CA THR A 115 -19.14 -2.98 -1.62
C THR A 115 -18.13 -2.44 -0.62
N LEU A 116 -16.94 -2.12 -1.08
CA LEU A 116 -15.90 -1.58 -0.23
C LEU A 116 -16.33 -0.26 0.41
N ASN A 117 -17.00 0.61 -0.34
CA ASN A 117 -17.36 1.90 0.16
C ASN A 117 -18.59 1.90 1.02
N GLY A 118 -19.51 1.07 0.72
CA GLY A 118 -20.76 1.10 1.37
C GLY A 118 -21.00 0.33 2.50
N HIS A 119 -20.24 -0.41 2.91
CA HIS A 119 -20.51 -1.37 3.70
C HIS A 119 -20.85 -1.05 4.86
N ARG A 120 -21.70 -0.68 5.09
CA ARG A 120 -22.03 -0.66 5.98
C ARG A 120 -21.39 -0.56 6.90
N GLY A 121 -21.48 -0.10 7.25
CA GLY A 121 -20.91 0.24 8.19
C GLY A 121 -19.85 -0.45 8.68
N SER A 122 -19.73 -1.41 8.25
CA SER A 122 -18.68 -2.18 8.65
C SER A 122 -17.44 -1.49 8.38
N GLN A 123 -17.44 -0.35 7.97
CA GLN A 123 -16.31 0.24 7.78
C GLN A 123 -15.60 0.33 8.93
N PRO A 124 -14.41 0.18 9.00
CA PRO A 124 -13.52 0.24 10.13
C PRO A 124 -13.46 1.60 10.75
#